data_6543f6a4532bc667451a6ff40dbce3fc
#
_entry.id   6543f6a4532bc667451a6ff40dbce3fc
#
_cell.length_a   1.000
_cell.length_b   1.000
_cell.length_c   1.000
_cell.angle_alpha   90.00
_cell.angle_beta   90.00
_cell.angle_gamma   90.00
#
_symmetry.space_group_name_H-M   'P 1'
#
loop_
_entity.id
_entity.type
_entity.pdbx_description
1 polymer ?
#
loop_
_entity_poly.entity_id
_entity_poly.type
_entity_poly.pdbx_seq_one_letter_code
_entity_poly.pdbx_strand_id
1 'polypeptide(L)'
;NNIPTGGDMGAHVWAPAYLRDHLLTNFKLTGWSMDWYSGLPIYRFYMVVPALMIVLLDVVLPYGIAIKIIAVIGILTLPYTTWLFGRFAKFAYPLPELFAITATIFLFDESFTIYGGNIASTMAGEFSFSIAFAIAFLAFGFFLKRSFNSVWNYCCMYS
;
A
#
# COMPACT_ATOMS: atom_id res chain seq x y z
N ASN A 1 13.35 -1.51 20.39
CA ASN A 1 12.07 -2.11 19.91
C ASN A 1 10.87 -1.19 20.18
N ASN A 2 10.91 0.05 19.67
CA ASN A 2 9.75 0.94 19.80
C ASN A 2 8.72 0.59 18.73
N ILE A 3 7.49 0.32 19.17
CA ILE A 3 6.32 0.12 18.31
C ILE A 3 5.80 1.50 17.89
N PRO A 4 5.38 1.72 16.62
CA PRO A 4 4.82 2.99 16.21
C PRO A 4 3.54 3.30 16.96
N THR A 5 3.38 4.56 17.37
CA THR A 5 2.24 5.09 18.11
C THR A 5 1.79 6.41 17.48
N GLY A 6 0.55 6.81 17.76
CA GLY A 6 -0.06 8.03 17.23
C GLY A 6 -1.17 7.73 16.24
N GLY A 7 -2.22 8.54 16.22
CA GLY A 7 -3.40 8.30 15.40
C GLY A 7 -3.94 6.88 15.58
N ASP A 8 -4.27 6.22 14.49
CA ASP A 8 -4.80 4.86 14.46
C ASP A 8 -3.72 3.77 14.46
N MET A 9 -2.42 4.14 14.55
CA MET A 9 -1.32 3.19 14.52
C MET A 9 -1.40 2.13 15.61
N GLY A 10 -1.97 2.45 16.78
CA GLY A 10 -2.18 1.47 17.86
C GLY A 10 -3.07 0.29 17.44
N ALA A 11 -4.17 0.57 16.74
CA ALA A 11 -5.06 -0.46 16.20
C ALA A 11 -4.35 -1.31 15.14
N HIS A 12 -3.55 -0.67 14.28
CA HIS A 12 -2.80 -1.33 13.23
C HIS A 12 -1.62 -2.17 13.73
N VAL A 13 -1.14 -1.91 14.94
CA VAL A 13 -0.13 -2.76 15.61
C VAL A 13 -0.77 -4.02 16.18
N TRP A 14 -1.95 -3.91 16.79
CA TRP A 14 -2.62 -5.04 17.40
C TRP A 14 -3.17 -6.04 16.37
N ALA A 15 -3.81 -5.55 15.32
CA ALA A 15 -4.55 -6.39 14.38
C ALA A 15 -3.69 -7.44 13.64
N PRO A 16 -2.47 -7.15 13.13
CA PRO A 16 -1.61 -8.18 12.53
C PRO A 16 -1.10 -9.21 13.54
N ALA A 17 -0.86 -8.82 14.80
CA ALA A 17 -0.50 -9.77 15.84
C ALA A 17 -1.66 -10.74 16.12
N TYR A 18 -2.90 -10.24 16.21
CA TYR A 18 -4.09 -11.07 16.33
C TYR A 18 -4.27 -12.02 15.13
N LEU A 19 -3.99 -11.54 13.91
CA LEU A 19 -4.01 -12.37 12.70
C LEU A 19 -3.00 -13.53 12.83
N ARG A 20 -1.77 -13.23 13.21
CA ARG A 20 -0.70 -14.22 13.38
C ARG A 20 -1.06 -15.27 14.43
N ASP A 21 -1.47 -14.81 15.61
CA ASP A 21 -1.55 -15.66 16.82
C ASP A 21 -2.87 -16.42 16.92
N HIS A 22 -3.99 -15.87 16.38
CA HIS A 22 -5.32 -16.43 16.55
C HIS A 22 -6.00 -16.88 15.25
N LEU A 23 -5.83 -16.15 14.15
CA LEU A 23 -6.54 -16.47 12.91
C LEU A 23 -5.76 -17.46 12.05
N LEU A 24 -4.51 -17.18 11.76
CA LEU A 24 -3.69 -18.05 10.88
C LEU A 24 -3.42 -19.43 11.48
N THR A 25 -3.31 -19.54 12.80
CA THR A 25 -3.21 -20.83 13.50
C THR A 25 -4.43 -21.73 13.27
N ASN A 26 -5.58 -21.14 12.94
CA ASN A 26 -6.83 -21.84 12.60
C ASN A 26 -7.14 -21.81 11.10
N PHE A 27 -6.17 -21.50 10.24
CA PHE A 27 -6.35 -21.36 8.78
C PHE A 27 -7.46 -20.38 8.38
N LYS A 28 -7.66 -19.31 9.16
CA LYS A 28 -8.64 -18.26 8.91
C LYS A 28 -7.96 -16.94 8.63
N LEU A 29 -8.57 -16.13 7.76
CA LEU A 29 -8.13 -14.74 7.48
C LEU A 29 -9.04 -13.71 8.15
N THR A 30 -10.24 -14.13 8.54
CA THR A 30 -11.24 -13.27 9.18
C THR A 30 -11.81 -13.96 10.40
N GLY A 31 -12.27 -13.20 11.38
CA GLY A 31 -12.86 -13.75 12.58
C GLY A 31 -13.55 -12.69 13.42
N TRP A 32 -14.04 -13.12 14.56
CA TRP A 32 -14.58 -12.24 15.59
C TRP A 32 -13.59 -12.16 16.74
N SER A 33 -13.18 -10.96 17.11
CA SER A 33 -12.34 -10.73 18.29
C SER A 33 -13.12 -10.01 19.36
N MET A 34 -13.03 -10.49 20.59
CA MET A 34 -13.60 -9.84 21.77
C MET A 34 -12.62 -8.86 22.44
N ASP A 35 -11.37 -8.76 21.95
CA ASP A 35 -10.33 -7.90 22.53
C ASP A 35 -10.54 -6.42 22.20
N TRP A 36 -11.51 -6.11 21.35
CA TRP A 36 -11.84 -4.75 20.93
C TRP A 36 -13.26 -4.38 21.33
N TYR A 37 -13.41 -3.61 22.41
CA TYR A 37 -14.71 -3.18 22.99
C TYR A 37 -15.70 -4.35 23.15
N SER A 38 -16.86 -4.26 22.47
CA SER A 38 -17.90 -5.29 22.49
C SER A 38 -17.75 -6.36 21.41
N GLY A 39 -16.60 -6.41 20.76
CA GLY A 39 -16.27 -7.33 19.68
C GLY A 39 -16.16 -6.67 18.33
N LEU A 40 -15.22 -7.17 17.50
CA LEU A 40 -14.91 -6.66 16.17
C LEU A 40 -14.82 -7.83 15.17
N PRO A 41 -15.53 -7.75 14.02
CA PRO A 41 -15.34 -8.68 12.90
C PRO A 41 -14.04 -8.35 12.16
N ILE A 42 -12.92 -8.79 12.74
CA ILE A 42 -11.59 -8.43 12.27
C ILE A 42 -11.34 -8.93 10.84
N TYR A 43 -10.75 -8.09 10.00
CA TYR A 43 -10.42 -8.32 8.59
C TYR A 43 -11.60 -8.68 7.68
N ARG A 44 -12.83 -8.51 8.13
CA ARG A 44 -13.99 -8.71 7.25
C ARG A 44 -14.18 -7.55 6.27
N PHE A 45 -13.85 -6.33 6.70
CA PHE A 45 -14.04 -5.10 5.93
C PHE A 45 -12.75 -4.29 5.77
N TYR A 46 -11.63 -4.78 6.29
CA TYR A 46 -10.44 -3.95 6.49
C TYR A 46 -9.15 -4.70 6.15
N MET A 47 -8.33 -4.07 5.41
CA MET A 47 -6.94 -4.24 5.00
C MET A 47 -6.16 -5.51 5.47
N VAL A 48 -6.63 -6.69 5.12
CA VAL A 48 -5.93 -7.93 5.44
C VAL A 48 -4.55 -8.05 4.76
N VAL A 49 -4.39 -7.47 3.56
CA VAL A 49 -3.14 -7.60 2.77
C VAL A 49 -1.94 -6.97 3.47
N PRO A 50 -1.97 -5.71 3.94
CA PRO A 50 -0.87 -5.17 4.72
C PRO A 50 -0.57 -5.96 5.99
N ALA A 51 -1.60 -6.49 6.66
CA ALA A 51 -1.42 -7.33 7.84
C ALA A 51 -0.70 -8.64 7.51
N LEU A 52 -1.05 -9.32 6.42
CA LEU A 52 -0.33 -10.50 5.93
C LEU A 52 1.12 -10.19 5.58
N MET A 53 1.38 -9.04 4.96
CA MET A 53 2.76 -8.60 4.67
C MET A 53 3.57 -8.40 5.95
N ILE A 54 2.97 -7.81 7.00
CA ILE A 54 3.61 -7.65 8.31
C ILE A 54 3.91 -9.01 8.91
N VAL A 55 2.94 -9.94 8.95
CA VAL A 55 3.13 -11.29 9.50
C VAL A 55 4.18 -12.07 8.72
N LEU A 56 4.22 -11.94 7.41
CA LEU A 56 5.24 -12.59 6.58
C LEU A 56 6.65 -12.06 6.90
N LEU A 57 6.81 -10.76 7.06
CA LEU A 57 8.09 -10.17 7.44
C LEU A 57 8.49 -10.50 8.89
N ASP A 58 7.53 -10.69 9.79
CA ASP A 58 7.77 -11.04 11.19
C ASP A 58 8.42 -12.45 11.35
N VAL A 59 8.35 -13.28 10.33
CA VAL A 59 9.08 -14.58 10.30
C VAL A 59 10.60 -14.38 10.30
N VAL A 60 11.09 -13.28 9.70
CA VAL A 60 12.52 -13.02 9.51
C VAL A 60 12.99 -11.83 10.34
N LEU A 61 12.14 -10.86 10.57
CA LEU A 61 12.46 -9.58 11.25
C LEU A 61 11.64 -9.44 12.53
N PRO A 62 12.17 -8.74 13.55
CA PRO A 62 11.36 -8.39 14.72
C PRO A 62 10.08 -7.65 14.34
N TYR A 63 8.95 -8.00 14.95
CA TYR A 63 7.62 -7.49 14.67
C TYR A 63 7.54 -5.96 14.54
N GLY A 64 8.17 -5.21 15.46
CA GLY A 64 8.20 -3.76 15.42
C GLY A 64 8.97 -3.18 14.21
N ILE A 65 9.90 -3.94 13.63
CA ILE A 65 10.61 -3.56 12.40
C ILE A 65 9.73 -3.88 11.19
N ALA A 66 9.10 -5.06 11.16
CA ALA A 66 8.19 -5.48 10.10
C ALA A 66 7.06 -4.46 9.88
N ILE A 67 6.41 -4.00 10.96
CA ILE A 67 5.37 -2.96 10.89
C ILE A 67 5.91 -1.66 10.28
N LYS A 68 7.08 -1.19 10.75
CA LYS A 68 7.66 0.07 10.27
C LYS A 68 7.98 0.02 8.77
N ILE A 69 8.52 -1.10 8.30
CA ILE A 69 8.80 -1.29 6.87
C ILE A 69 7.51 -1.23 6.06
N ILE A 70 6.48 -1.97 6.47
CA ILE A 70 5.21 -1.98 5.75
C ILE A 70 4.51 -0.63 5.83
N ALA A 71 4.59 0.07 6.96
CA ALA A 71 4.00 1.41 7.11
C ALA A 71 4.59 2.43 6.12
N VAL A 72 5.87 2.33 5.79
CA VAL A 72 6.53 3.33 4.91
C VAL A 72 6.68 2.87 3.46
N ILE A 73 6.45 1.59 3.13
CA ILE A 73 6.72 1.06 1.79
C ILE A 73 5.88 1.76 0.71
N GLY A 74 4.62 2.13 1.02
CA GLY A 74 3.73 2.82 0.09
C GLY A 74 4.28 4.19 -0.33
N ILE A 75 4.66 5.02 0.65
CA ILE A 75 5.21 6.36 0.40
C ILE A 75 6.58 6.30 -0.28
N LEU A 76 7.43 5.33 0.07
CA LEU A 76 8.75 5.17 -0.55
C LEU A 76 8.64 4.72 -2.02
N THR A 77 7.66 3.91 -2.35
CA THR A 77 7.48 3.38 -3.71
C THR A 77 6.66 4.29 -4.61
N LEU A 78 5.87 5.23 -4.08
CA LEU A 78 4.96 6.08 -4.85
C LEU A 78 5.67 6.88 -5.98
N PRO A 79 6.78 7.59 -5.75
CA PRO A 79 7.45 8.31 -6.83
C PRO A 79 7.95 7.38 -7.94
N TYR A 80 8.42 6.20 -7.58
CA TYR A 80 8.89 5.22 -8.53
C TYR A 80 7.75 4.60 -9.35
N THR A 81 6.62 4.27 -8.72
CA THR A 81 5.46 3.71 -9.42
C THR A 81 4.78 4.70 -10.34
N THR A 82 4.74 5.99 -9.98
CA THR A 82 4.26 7.06 -10.86
C THR A 82 5.17 7.29 -12.06
N TRP A 83 6.49 7.20 -11.87
CA TRP A 83 7.44 7.21 -12.97
C TRP A 83 7.23 6.02 -13.91
N LEU A 84 7.12 4.80 -13.38
CA LEU A 84 6.83 3.59 -14.15
C LEU A 84 5.52 3.70 -14.92
N PHE A 85 4.48 4.25 -14.29
CA PHE A 85 3.21 4.54 -14.95
C PHE A 85 3.43 5.37 -16.21
N GLY A 86 4.16 6.48 -16.11
CA GLY A 86 4.47 7.35 -17.23
C GLY A 86 5.23 6.63 -18.34
N ARG A 87 6.20 5.78 -17.96
CA ARG A 87 6.99 4.97 -18.92
C ARG A 87 6.13 3.90 -19.61
N PHE A 88 5.27 3.22 -18.91
CA PHE A 88 4.38 2.20 -19.47
C PHE A 88 3.29 2.80 -20.35
N ALA A 89 2.81 4.01 -20.03
CA ALA A 89 1.88 4.78 -20.84
C ALA A 89 2.55 5.40 -22.08
N LYS A 90 3.87 5.17 -22.28
CA LYS A 90 4.65 5.68 -23.42
C LYS A 90 4.68 7.21 -23.52
N PHE A 91 4.56 7.92 -22.39
CA PHE A 91 4.75 9.36 -22.37
C PHE A 91 6.21 9.71 -22.71
N ALA A 92 6.37 10.79 -23.53
CA ALA A 92 7.69 11.29 -23.89
C ALA A 92 8.35 12.00 -22.70
N TYR A 93 9.68 12.01 -22.71
CA TYR A 93 10.45 12.85 -21.80
C TYR A 93 10.02 14.32 -21.92
N PRO A 94 9.84 15.10 -20.84
CA PRO A 94 10.14 14.76 -19.45
C PRO A 94 8.92 14.34 -18.61
N LEU A 95 7.80 13.91 -19.19
CA LEU A 95 6.55 13.64 -18.46
C LEU A 95 6.67 12.55 -17.37
N PRO A 96 7.31 11.39 -17.59
CA PRO A 96 7.47 10.38 -16.52
C PRO A 96 8.25 10.92 -15.32
N GLU A 97 9.28 11.72 -15.56
CA GLU A 97 10.10 12.36 -14.55
C GLU A 97 9.28 13.40 -13.75
N LEU A 98 8.44 14.17 -14.44
CA LEU A 98 7.54 15.13 -13.81
C LEU A 98 6.51 14.44 -12.91
N PHE A 99 5.99 13.26 -13.30
CA PHE A 99 5.11 12.48 -12.42
C PHE A 99 5.81 12.07 -11.13
N ALA A 100 7.06 11.61 -11.20
CA ALA A 100 7.82 11.25 -10.00
C ALA A 100 8.08 12.47 -9.10
N ILE A 101 8.44 13.61 -9.69
CA ILE A 101 8.64 14.86 -8.95
C ILE A 101 7.35 15.31 -8.28
N THR A 102 6.23 15.32 -9.01
CA THR A 102 4.91 15.70 -8.48
C THR A 102 4.49 14.77 -7.34
N ALA A 103 4.69 13.45 -7.51
CA ALA A 103 4.42 12.48 -6.45
C ALA A 103 5.31 12.74 -5.22
N THR A 104 6.58 13.09 -5.42
CA THR A 104 7.48 13.42 -4.32
C THR A 104 7.00 14.69 -3.59
N ILE A 105 6.60 15.74 -4.31
CA ILE A 105 6.05 16.96 -3.71
C ILE A 105 4.78 16.64 -2.92
N PHE A 106 3.88 15.83 -3.47
CA PHE A 106 2.65 15.38 -2.81
C PHE A 106 2.92 14.67 -1.49
N LEU A 107 4.01 13.90 -1.36
CA LEU A 107 4.36 13.25 -0.09
C LEU A 107 4.57 14.24 1.07
N PHE A 108 5.02 15.46 0.77
CA PHE A 108 5.27 16.51 1.76
C PHE A 108 4.06 17.45 1.97
N ASP A 109 2.92 17.17 1.34
CA ASP A 109 1.70 17.92 1.59
C ASP A 109 1.16 17.60 2.99
N GLU A 110 1.08 18.64 3.83
CA GLU A 110 0.60 18.57 5.21
C GLU A 110 -0.82 19.14 5.37
N SER A 111 -1.45 19.61 4.30
CA SER A 111 -2.75 20.26 4.35
C SER A 111 -3.84 19.34 4.90
N PHE A 112 -3.69 18.02 4.71
CA PHE A 112 -4.63 17.02 5.21
C PHE A 112 -3.93 15.76 5.70
N THR A 113 -4.25 15.37 6.94
CA THR A 113 -3.69 14.18 7.61
C THR A 113 -4.60 12.94 7.55
N ILE A 114 -5.77 13.03 6.89
CA ILE A 114 -6.80 11.97 6.91
C ILE A 114 -6.95 11.28 5.54
N TYR A 115 -6.54 11.90 4.44
CA TYR A 115 -6.83 11.38 3.09
C TYR A 115 -5.96 10.20 2.66
N GLY A 116 -4.85 9.96 3.33
CA GLY A 116 -3.87 8.95 2.92
C GLY A 116 -2.96 9.41 1.78
N GLY A 117 -1.91 8.66 1.54
CA GLY A 117 -0.98 8.87 0.43
C GLY A 117 0.21 9.78 0.72
N ASN A 118 0.06 10.82 1.56
CA ASN A 118 1.14 11.67 2.02
C ASN A 118 1.82 11.10 3.29
N ILE A 119 2.96 11.66 3.68
CA ILE A 119 3.71 11.20 4.85
C ILE A 119 2.89 11.39 6.13
N ALA A 120 2.24 12.55 6.30
CA ALA A 120 1.47 12.87 7.50
C ALA A 120 0.32 11.88 7.73
N SER A 121 -0.50 11.60 6.72
CA SER A 121 -1.58 10.61 6.79
C SER A 121 -1.07 9.19 7.01
N THR A 122 0.01 8.82 6.33
CA THR A 122 0.64 7.49 6.49
C THR A 122 1.09 7.27 7.92
N MET A 123 1.69 8.28 8.55
CA MET A 123 2.13 8.22 9.94
C MET A 123 0.97 8.28 10.94
N ALA A 124 -0.17 8.82 10.55
CA ALA A 124 -1.41 8.79 11.34
C ALA A 124 -2.13 7.42 11.32
N GLY A 125 -1.78 6.53 10.36
CA GLY A 125 -2.35 5.18 10.26
C GLY A 125 -2.85 4.79 8.86
N GLU A 126 -2.92 5.72 7.90
CA GLU A 126 -3.44 5.48 6.54
C GLU A 126 -2.40 4.83 5.59
N PHE A 127 -1.46 4.05 6.12
CA PHE A 127 -0.40 3.42 5.33
C PHE A 127 -0.91 2.40 4.30
N SER A 128 -2.03 1.76 4.58
CA SER A 128 -2.66 0.82 3.65
C SER A 128 -3.15 1.51 2.39
N PHE A 129 -3.70 2.73 2.52
CA PHE A 129 -4.06 3.55 1.38
C PHE A 129 -2.81 3.94 0.56
N SER A 130 -1.73 4.33 1.22
CA SER A 130 -0.47 4.68 0.55
C SER A 130 0.08 3.52 -0.27
N ILE A 131 0.02 2.29 0.25
CA ILE A 131 0.39 1.06 -0.49
C ILE A 131 -0.53 0.84 -1.69
N ALA A 132 -1.84 0.91 -1.47
CA ALA A 132 -2.83 0.72 -2.53
C ALA A 132 -2.69 1.76 -3.64
N PHE A 133 -2.41 3.01 -3.29
CA PHE A 133 -2.22 4.12 -4.21
C PHE A 133 -0.98 3.91 -5.09
N ALA A 134 0.14 3.51 -4.50
CA ALA A 134 1.35 3.18 -5.26
C ALA A 134 1.13 2.00 -6.22
N ILE A 135 0.44 0.94 -5.76
CA ILE A 135 0.10 -0.22 -6.60
C ILE A 135 -0.86 0.16 -7.72
N ALA A 136 -1.82 1.08 -7.48
CA ALA A 136 -2.78 1.52 -8.49
C ALA A 136 -2.08 2.14 -9.70
N PHE A 137 -1.09 3.02 -9.50
CA PHE A 137 -0.31 3.58 -10.61
C PHE A 137 0.42 2.50 -11.41
N LEU A 138 1.00 1.52 -10.72
CA LEU A 138 1.66 0.41 -11.38
C LEU A 138 0.67 -0.42 -12.21
N ALA A 139 -0.50 -0.75 -11.64
CA ALA A 139 -1.55 -1.51 -12.31
C ALA A 139 -2.09 -0.78 -13.55
N PHE A 140 -2.38 0.53 -13.43
CA PHE A 140 -2.80 1.34 -14.57
C PHE A 140 -1.72 1.41 -15.66
N GLY A 141 -0.46 1.54 -15.28
CA GLY A 141 0.65 1.52 -16.22
C GLY A 141 0.72 0.21 -17.02
N PHE A 142 0.60 -0.94 -16.35
CA PHE A 142 0.55 -2.24 -17.02
C PHE A 142 -0.66 -2.39 -17.93
N PHE A 143 -1.83 -1.94 -17.48
CA PHE A 143 -3.05 -1.96 -18.29
C PHE A 143 -2.87 -1.16 -19.59
N LEU A 144 -2.36 0.05 -19.52
CA LEU A 144 -2.10 0.88 -20.69
C LEU A 144 -1.05 0.26 -21.61
N LYS A 145 0.04 -0.26 -21.06
CA LYS A 145 1.08 -0.95 -21.82
C LYS A 145 0.50 -2.12 -22.62
N ARG A 146 -0.38 -2.91 -22.01
CA ARG A 146 -1.05 -4.03 -22.67
C ARG A 146 -1.99 -3.56 -23.77
N SER A 147 -2.79 -2.52 -23.49
CA SER A 147 -3.75 -1.95 -24.45
C SER A 147 -3.01 -1.42 -25.71
N PHE A 148 -1.94 -0.65 -25.53
CA PHE A 148 -1.14 -0.15 -26.66
C PHE A 148 -0.52 -1.26 -27.49
N ASN A 149 -0.02 -2.32 -26.88
CA ASN A 149 0.55 -3.44 -27.60
C ASN A 149 -0.52 -4.23 -28.37
N SER A 150 -1.72 -4.36 -27.81
CA SER A 150 -2.86 -5.00 -28.51
C SER A 150 -3.26 -4.20 -29.75
N VAL A 151 -3.47 -2.90 -29.64
CA VAL A 151 -3.82 -2.02 -30.77
C VAL A 151 -2.74 -2.07 -31.87
N TRP A 152 -1.47 -2.03 -31.48
CA TRP A 152 -0.36 -2.12 -32.46
C TRP A 152 -0.36 -3.44 -33.22
N ASN A 153 -0.58 -4.57 -32.53
CA ASN A 153 -0.64 -5.88 -33.15
C ASN A 153 -1.85 -6.00 -34.13
N TYR A 154 -3.00 -5.42 -33.81
CA TYR A 154 -4.13 -5.36 -34.73
C TYR A 154 -3.81 -4.53 -35.98
N CYS A 155 -3.22 -3.35 -35.83
CA CYS A 155 -2.84 -2.52 -36.98
C CYS A 155 -1.84 -3.22 -37.92
N CYS A 156 -0.84 -3.94 -37.36
CA CYS A 156 0.14 -4.67 -38.18
C CYS A 156 -0.40 -5.94 -38.83
N MET A 157 -1.53 -6.46 -38.39
CA MET A 157 -2.15 -7.69 -38.94
C MET A 157 -3.08 -7.39 -40.12
N TYR A 158 -3.49 -6.14 -40.31
CA TYR A 158 -4.42 -5.68 -41.35
C TYR A 158 -3.79 -4.71 -42.36
N SER A 159 -2.48 -4.45 -42.26
CA SER A 159 -1.68 -3.75 -43.29
C SER A 159 -0.76 -4.70 -44.00
#